data_d7d03f7c86d500818ff7be8d5bc4bf1b
#
_entry.id   d7d03f7c86d500818ff7be8d5bc4bf1b
#
_cell.length_a   1.000
_cell.length_b   1.000
_cell.length_c   1.000
_cell.angle_alpha   90.00
_cell.angle_beta   90.00
_cell.angle_gamma   90.00
#
_symmetry.space_group_name_H-M   'P 1'
#
loop_
_entity.id
_entity.type
_entity.pdbx_description
1 polymer ?
#
loop_
_entity_poly.entity_id
_entity_poly.type
_entity_poly.pdbx_seq_one_letter_code
_entity_poly.pdbx_strand_id
1 'polypeptide(L)'
;RINDGVDYVVMPQWKLFLVQLLNIAGLGPIFGAMQGALWGPVVFLWITFGTIFAGGVHDYFSGMMSERNDGASIAEITGKYLGPVMQNVMRVFSVVLLIMVGTVFAVGPAGLIVELCSQSGASGVLTSLLFWLIIILVYYFIATFISIDAVIGKIYPIFGICLIIMAVGVIVGIFTNPAYTIPEIWDHFGSMHPSGTPIWSFMFITVACGAISGFH
;
A
#
# COMPACT_ATOMS: atom_id res chain seq x y z
N ARG A 1 7.41 -2.05 -28.03
CA ARG A 1 5.99 -2.29 -28.23
C ARG A 1 5.28 -0.97 -28.49
N ILE A 2 4.01 -0.79 -28.26
CA ILE A 2 3.29 0.43 -28.64
C ILE A 2 3.75 1.58 -27.73
N ASN A 3 4.18 2.69 -28.32
CA ASN A 3 4.44 3.93 -27.61
C ASN A 3 3.61 5.01 -28.32
N ASP A 4 2.46 5.34 -27.74
CA ASP A 4 1.53 6.32 -28.29
C ASP A 4 1.64 7.70 -27.59
N GLY A 5 2.46 7.76 -26.52
CA GLY A 5 2.68 8.98 -25.75
C GLY A 5 1.50 9.41 -24.83
N VAL A 6 0.44 8.62 -24.81
CA VAL A 6 -0.77 8.87 -24.00
C VAL A 6 -0.97 7.75 -22.99
N ASP A 7 -1.24 6.53 -23.46
CA ASP A 7 -1.49 5.36 -22.60
C ASP A 7 -0.20 4.56 -22.35
N TYR A 8 0.74 4.59 -23.31
CA TYR A 8 1.99 3.86 -23.24
C TYR A 8 3.18 4.81 -23.40
N VAL A 9 3.80 5.16 -22.25
CA VAL A 9 4.94 6.07 -22.20
C VAL A 9 6.21 5.33 -21.77
N VAL A 10 7.30 5.51 -22.51
CA VAL A 10 8.60 4.93 -22.16
C VAL A 10 9.23 5.74 -21.02
N MET A 11 9.48 5.08 -19.89
CA MET A 11 10.17 5.66 -18.75
C MET A 11 11.56 5.04 -18.53
N PRO A 12 12.55 5.82 -18.04
CA PRO A 12 13.83 5.30 -17.57
C PRO A 12 13.62 4.30 -16.42
N GLN A 13 14.40 3.23 -16.38
CA GLN A 13 14.27 2.15 -15.39
C GLN A 13 14.28 2.64 -13.93
N TRP A 14 15.13 3.59 -13.58
CA TRP A 14 15.20 4.13 -12.23
C TRP A 14 13.92 4.90 -11.81
N LYS A 15 13.28 5.60 -12.75
CA LYS A 15 11.98 6.24 -12.49
C LYS A 15 10.89 5.20 -12.31
N LEU A 16 10.87 4.18 -13.17
CA LEU A 16 9.92 3.08 -13.06
C LEU A 16 10.07 2.37 -11.71
N PHE A 17 11.31 2.11 -11.27
CA PHE A 17 11.57 1.53 -9.95
C PHE A 17 10.99 2.39 -8.81
N LEU A 18 11.22 3.71 -8.82
CA LEU A 18 10.69 4.61 -7.78
C LEU A 18 9.16 4.70 -7.81
N VAL A 19 8.54 4.69 -8.99
CA VAL A 19 7.08 4.67 -9.13
C VAL A 19 6.52 3.39 -8.54
N GLN A 20 7.10 2.24 -8.86
CA GLN A 20 6.67 0.96 -8.32
C GLN A 20 6.89 0.86 -6.81
N LEU A 21 8.03 1.33 -6.31
CA LEU A 21 8.30 1.39 -4.88
C LEU A 21 7.22 2.21 -4.13
N LEU A 22 6.83 3.35 -4.67
CA LEU A 22 5.79 4.19 -4.07
C LEU A 22 4.40 3.56 -4.17
N ASN A 23 4.09 2.89 -5.26
CA ASN A 23 2.82 2.19 -5.43
C ASN A 23 2.69 1.03 -4.43
N ILE A 24 3.77 0.28 -4.20
CA ILE A 24 3.82 -0.81 -3.24
C ILE A 24 3.80 -0.27 -1.80
N ALA A 25 4.53 0.81 -1.52
CA ALA A 25 4.64 1.41 -0.19
C ALA A 25 3.40 2.24 0.20
N GLY A 26 2.22 1.73 -0.09
CA GLY A 26 0.94 2.31 0.35
C GLY A 26 0.62 2.03 1.82
N LEU A 27 -0.58 2.45 2.25
CA LEU A 27 -1.04 2.24 3.63
C LEU A 27 -1.05 0.76 4.02
N GLY A 28 -1.49 -0.14 3.13
CA GLY A 28 -1.53 -1.58 3.39
C GLY A 28 -0.16 -2.17 3.74
N PRO A 29 0.85 -2.06 2.86
CA PRO A 29 2.19 -2.59 3.12
C PRO A 29 2.86 -2.04 4.37
N ILE A 30 2.75 -0.73 4.62
CA ILE A 30 3.37 -0.10 5.79
C ILE A 30 2.62 -0.47 7.07
N PHE A 31 1.34 -0.16 7.14
CA PHE A 31 0.55 -0.40 8.36
C PHE A 31 0.26 -1.87 8.61
N GLY A 32 0.12 -2.69 7.56
CA GLY A 32 -0.05 -4.13 7.70
C GLY A 32 1.16 -4.78 8.37
N ALA A 33 2.37 -4.41 7.98
CA ALA A 33 3.60 -4.88 8.61
C ALA A 33 3.74 -4.36 10.05
N MET A 34 3.46 -3.06 10.28
CA MET A 34 3.50 -2.46 11.62
C MET A 34 2.49 -3.11 12.57
N GLN A 35 1.27 -3.32 12.14
CA GLN A 35 0.27 -4.04 12.94
C GLN A 35 0.66 -5.49 13.13
N GLY A 36 1.23 -6.14 12.11
CA GLY A 36 1.76 -7.49 12.21
C GLY A 36 2.81 -7.65 13.31
N ALA A 37 3.63 -6.63 13.56
CA ALA A 37 4.62 -6.63 14.62
C ALA A 37 4.04 -6.78 16.04
N LEU A 38 2.75 -6.49 16.24
CA LEU A 38 2.06 -6.72 17.52
C LEU A 38 1.99 -8.20 17.92
N TRP A 39 2.09 -9.12 16.96
CA TRP A 39 2.15 -10.57 17.23
C TRP A 39 3.56 -11.06 17.57
N GLY A 40 4.55 -10.18 17.55
CA GLY A 40 5.92 -10.51 17.86
C GLY A 40 6.72 -10.99 16.65
N PRO A 41 7.92 -11.56 16.86
CA PRO A 41 8.89 -11.84 15.79
C PRO A 41 8.43 -12.92 14.80
N VAL A 42 7.43 -13.71 15.13
CA VAL A 42 6.84 -14.72 14.23
C VAL A 42 6.31 -14.09 12.93
N VAL A 43 5.94 -12.81 12.95
CA VAL A 43 5.49 -12.08 11.76
C VAL A 43 6.55 -12.01 10.66
N PHE A 44 7.84 -11.99 11.01
CA PHE A 44 8.93 -11.96 10.03
C PHE A 44 8.94 -13.19 9.11
N LEU A 45 8.56 -14.35 9.63
CA LEU A 45 8.42 -15.56 8.81
C LEU A 45 7.31 -15.38 7.78
N TRP A 46 6.16 -14.85 8.20
CA TRP A 46 5.05 -14.63 7.29
C TRP A 46 5.35 -13.50 6.30
N ILE A 47 5.95 -12.39 6.72
CA ILE A 47 6.35 -11.32 5.80
C ILE A 47 7.31 -11.88 4.75
N THR A 48 8.35 -12.62 5.16
CA THR A 48 9.35 -13.14 4.23
C THR A 48 8.75 -14.17 3.28
N PHE A 49 8.20 -15.26 3.81
CA PHE A 49 7.71 -16.34 2.97
C PHE A 49 6.38 -15.99 2.26
N GLY A 50 5.49 -15.26 2.92
CA GLY A 50 4.24 -14.81 2.34
C GLY A 50 4.45 -13.84 1.19
N THR A 51 5.38 -12.91 1.31
CA THR A 51 5.70 -11.98 0.23
C THR A 51 6.35 -12.69 -0.96
N ILE A 52 7.26 -13.64 -0.72
CA ILE A 52 7.92 -14.39 -1.80
C ILE A 52 6.91 -15.30 -2.52
N PHE A 53 6.21 -16.16 -1.77
CA PHE A 53 5.40 -17.23 -2.37
C PHE A 53 3.97 -16.81 -2.72
N ALA A 54 3.39 -15.87 -2.02
CA ALA A 54 2.05 -15.37 -2.34
C ALA A 54 2.11 -14.04 -3.09
N GLY A 55 2.73 -13.00 -2.53
CA GLY A 55 2.81 -11.68 -3.13
C GLY A 55 3.53 -11.69 -4.48
N GLY A 56 4.77 -12.15 -4.52
CA GLY A 56 5.57 -12.18 -5.76
C GLY A 56 4.97 -13.05 -6.86
N VAL A 57 4.33 -14.17 -6.51
CA VAL A 57 3.64 -15.02 -7.48
C VAL A 57 2.39 -14.32 -8.02
N HIS A 58 1.59 -13.71 -7.13
CA HIS A 58 0.41 -12.94 -7.52
C HIS A 58 0.78 -11.82 -8.48
N ASP A 59 1.77 -11.00 -8.14
CA ASP A 59 2.18 -9.84 -8.93
C ASP A 59 2.74 -10.24 -10.29
N TYR A 60 3.58 -11.28 -10.31
CA TYR A 60 4.13 -11.80 -11.56
C TYR A 60 3.03 -12.29 -12.52
N PHE A 61 2.09 -13.10 -12.04
CA PHE A 61 1.02 -13.61 -12.88
C PHE A 61 0.03 -12.52 -13.31
N SER A 62 -0.31 -11.60 -12.43
CA SER A 62 -1.19 -10.47 -12.73
C SER A 62 -0.58 -9.57 -13.80
N GLY A 63 0.68 -9.17 -13.65
CA GLY A 63 1.40 -8.37 -14.64
C GLY A 63 1.56 -9.09 -15.96
N MET A 64 1.95 -10.37 -15.96
CA MET A 64 2.14 -11.16 -17.17
C MET A 64 0.82 -11.38 -17.92
N MET A 65 -0.28 -11.60 -17.20
CA MET A 65 -1.60 -11.75 -17.81
C MET A 65 -2.07 -10.44 -18.45
N SER A 66 -1.87 -9.30 -17.79
CA SER A 66 -2.18 -7.99 -18.33
C SER A 66 -1.34 -7.71 -19.59
N GLU A 67 -0.03 -7.93 -19.53
CA GLU A 67 0.87 -7.69 -20.67
C GLU A 67 0.53 -8.58 -21.90
N ARG A 68 0.13 -9.82 -21.68
CA ARG A 68 -0.31 -10.74 -22.75
C ARG A 68 -1.64 -10.35 -23.38
N ASN A 69 -2.44 -9.55 -22.70
CA ASN A 69 -3.74 -9.06 -23.16
C ASN A 69 -3.73 -7.54 -23.42
N ASP A 70 -2.59 -7.02 -23.91
CA ASP A 70 -2.43 -5.61 -24.33
C ASP A 70 -2.76 -4.57 -23.22
N GLY A 71 -2.44 -4.89 -21.98
CA GLY A 71 -2.70 -4.02 -20.84
C GLY A 71 -4.15 -4.08 -20.32
N ALA A 72 -4.90 -5.12 -20.67
CA ALA A 72 -6.28 -5.29 -20.25
C ALA A 72 -6.41 -5.35 -18.71
N SER A 73 -7.51 -4.78 -18.22
CA SER A 73 -7.86 -4.82 -16.80
C SER A 73 -8.24 -6.23 -16.34
N ILE A 74 -8.16 -6.47 -15.03
CA ILE A 74 -8.51 -7.78 -14.46
C ILE A 74 -9.96 -8.19 -14.78
N ALA A 75 -10.88 -7.23 -14.86
CA ALA A 75 -12.26 -7.49 -15.24
C ALA A 75 -12.40 -7.92 -16.70
N GLU A 76 -11.63 -7.33 -17.60
CA GLU A 76 -11.60 -7.71 -19.03
C GLU A 76 -10.98 -9.10 -19.23
N ILE A 77 -9.88 -9.35 -18.55
CA ILE A 77 -9.22 -10.67 -18.55
C ILE A 77 -10.18 -11.74 -18.02
N THR A 78 -10.87 -11.45 -16.92
CA THR A 78 -11.90 -12.34 -16.36
C THR A 78 -13.03 -12.59 -17.37
N GLY A 79 -13.46 -11.57 -18.09
CA GLY A 79 -14.47 -11.71 -19.15
C GLY A 79 -14.01 -12.61 -20.28
N LYS A 80 -12.74 -12.49 -20.68
CA LYS A 80 -12.14 -13.29 -21.76
C LYS A 80 -12.05 -14.77 -21.42
N TYR A 81 -11.68 -15.12 -20.20
CA TYR A 81 -11.42 -16.50 -19.80
C TYR A 81 -12.57 -17.19 -19.05
N LEU A 82 -13.37 -16.43 -18.29
CA LEU A 82 -14.45 -16.96 -17.44
C LEU A 82 -15.87 -16.53 -17.90
N GLY A 83 -15.94 -15.71 -18.93
CA GLY A 83 -17.21 -15.29 -19.53
C GLY A 83 -17.84 -14.03 -18.95
N PRO A 84 -18.93 -13.54 -19.58
CA PRO A 84 -19.50 -12.21 -19.32
C PRO A 84 -20.13 -12.07 -17.92
N VAL A 85 -20.65 -13.15 -17.37
CA VAL A 85 -21.23 -13.12 -16.01
C VAL A 85 -20.15 -12.80 -14.99
N MET A 86 -19.01 -13.51 -15.05
CA MET A 86 -17.88 -13.28 -14.15
C MET A 86 -17.24 -11.91 -14.37
N GLN A 87 -17.22 -11.42 -15.61
CA GLN A 87 -16.79 -10.05 -15.92
C GLN A 87 -17.60 -9.01 -15.17
N ASN A 88 -18.92 -9.13 -15.16
CA ASN A 88 -19.80 -8.18 -14.45
C ASN A 88 -19.63 -8.27 -12.94
N VAL A 89 -19.48 -9.47 -12.40
CA VAL A 89 -19.15 -9.67 -10.97
C VAL A 89 -17.86 -8.95 -10.62
N MET A 90 -16.78 -9.15 -11.42
CA MET A 90 -15.50 -8.49 -11.19
C MET A 90 -15.58 -6.98 -11.35
N ARG A 91 -16.36 -6.45 -12.27
CA ARG A 91 -16.58 -5.00 -12.40
C ARG A 91 -17.21 -4.40 -11.14
N VAL A 92 -18.28 -5.01 -10.65
CA VAL A 92 -18.95 -4.56 -9.41
C VAL A 92 -17.98 -4.66 -8.23
N PHE A 93 -17.29 -5.78 -8.09
CA PHE A 93 -16.30 -5.97 -7.04
C PHE A 93 -15.19 -4.92 -7.10
N SER A 94 -14.63 -4.64 -8.29
CA SER A 94 -13.59 -3.64 -8.48
C SER A 94 -14.06 -2.23 -8.10
N VAL A 95 -15.30 -1.85 -8.46
CA VAL A 95 -15.86 -0.54 -8.08
C VAL A 95 -15.97 -0.42 -6.57
N VAL A 96 -16.53 -1.42 -5.90
CA VAL A 96 -16.67 -1.43 -4.43
C VAL A 96 -15.28 -1.37 -3.77
N LEU A 97 -14.33 -2.18 -4.25
CA LEU A 97 -12.96 -2.20 -3.76
C LEU A 97 -12.31 -0.81 -3.88
N LEU A 98 -12.40 -0.17 -5.05
CA LEU A 98 -11.80 1.14 -5.28
C LEU A 98 -12.41 2.23 -4.40
N ILE A 99 -13.72 2.19 -4.15
CA ILE A 99 -14.37 3.12 -3.21
C ILE A 99 -13.85 2.91 -1.79
N MET A 100 -13.76 1.67 -1.34
CA MET A 100 -13.24 1.35 -0.01
C MET A 100 -11.77 1.77 0.15
N VAL A 101 -10.96 1.48 -0.84
CA VAL A 101 -9.55 1.88 -0.86
C VAL A 101 -9.41 3.40 -0.86
N GLY A 102 -10.16 4.11 -1.70
CA GLY A 102 -10.17 5.57 -1.71
C GLY A 102 -10.55 6.16 -0.35
N THR A 103 -11.50 5.52 0.35
CA THR A 103 -11.88 5.91 1.72
C THR A 103 -10.72 5.73 2.70
N VAL A 104 -10.03 4.59 2.67
CA VAL A 104 -8.87 4.33 3.55
C VAL A 104 -7.74 5.33 3.29
N PHE A 105 -7.46 5.63 2.03
CA PHE A 105 -6.45 6.64 1.64
C PHE A 105 -6.87 8.08 1.94
N ALA A 106 -8.14 8.36 2.18
CA ALA A 106 -8.59 9.65 2.69
C ALA A 106 -8.49 9.72 4.22
N VAL A 107 -9.02 8.72 4.92
CA VAL A 107 -9.10 8.69 6.38
C VAL A 107 -7.72 8.50 7.03
N GLY A 108 -6.86 7.65 6.46
CA GLY A 108 -5.53 7.37 6.99
C GLY A 108 -4.66 8.64 7.13
N PRO A 109 -4.35 9.34 6.05
CA PRO A 109 -3.59 10.58 6.11
C PRO A 109 -4.25 11.67 6.96
N ALA A 110 -5.59 11.82 6.87
CA ALA A 110 -6.32 12.77 7.70
C ALA A 110 -6.11 12.50 9.19
N GLY A 111 -6.20 11.24 9.61
CA GLY A 111 -5.97 10.82 10.99
C GLY A 111 -4.55 11.10 11.46
N LEU A 112 -3.54 10.80 10.62
CA LEU A 112 -2.13 11.07 10.93
C LEU A 112 -1.87 12.57 11.11
N ILE A 113 -2.44 13.43 10.26
CA ILE A 113 -2.27 14.87 10.38
C ILE A 113 -2.94 15.39 11.66
N VAL A 114 -4.13 14.91 11.98
CA VAL A 114 -4.81 15.25 13.24
C VAL A 114 -3.94 14.88 14.45
N GLU A 115 -3.37 13.69 14.45
CA GLU A 115 -2.48 13.24 15.53
C GLU A 115 -1.24 14.12 15.67
N LEU A 116 -0.56 14.44 14.55
CA LEU A 116 0.59 15.34 14.53
C LEU A 116 0.23 16.75 15.02
N CYS A 117 -0.91 17.30 14.61
CA CYS A 117 -1.40 18.58 15.08
C CYS A 117 -1.69 18.57 16.59
N SER A 118 -2.30 17.50 17.09
CA SER A 118 -2.57 17.31 18.52
C SER A 118 -1.28 17.25 19.34
N GLN A 119 -0.29 16.47 18.88
CA GLN A 119 1.01 16.36 19.54
C GLN A 119 1.79 17.68 19.54
N SER A 120 1.61 18.52 18.51
CA SER A 120 2.23 19.84 18.44
C SER A 120 1.52 20.91 19.30
N GLY A 121 0.47 20.56 20.03
CA GLY A 121 -0.31 21.48 20.87
C GLY A 121 -1.33 22.32 20.11
N ALA A 122 -1.59 22.01 18.83
CA ALA A 122 -2.65 22.68 18.08
C ALA A 122 -4.03 22.29 18.63
N SER A 123 -5.00 23.21 18.52
CA SER A 123 -6.38 23.00 18.96
C SER A 123 -7.38 23.58 17.93
N GLY A 124 -8.64 23.21 18.07
CA GLY A 124 -9.72 23.73 17.23
C GLY A 124 -9.82 23.00 15.89
N VAL A 125 -9.92 23.73 14.79
CA VAL A 125 -10.20 23.18 13.45
C VAL A 125 -9.09 22.24 12.96
N LEU A 126 -7.83 22.50 13.31
CA LEU A 126 -6.68 21.69 12.89
C LEU A 126 -6.65 20.29 13.51
N THR A 127 -7.34 20.07 14.61
CA THR A 127 -7.50 18.74 15.23
C THR A 127 -8.80 18.04 14.80
N SER A 128 -9.56 18.64 13.88
CA SER A 128 -10.78 18.06 13.34
C SER A 128 -10.49 17.12 12.17
N LEU A 129 -10.86 15.86 12.29
CA LEU A 129 -10.77 14.88 11.22
C LEU A 129 -11.56 15.33 9.98
N LEU A 130 -12.76 15.88 10.20
CA LEU A 130 -13.63 16.33 9.11
C LEU A 130 -12.99 17.44 8.27
N PHE A 131 -12.27 18.36 8.90
CA PHE A 131 -11.57 19.44 8.20
C PHE A 131 -10.54 18.87 7.20
N TRP A 132 -9.70 17.93 7.63
CA TRP A 132 -8.71 17.32 6.77
C TRP A 132 -9.30 16.40 5.71
N LEU A 133 -10.40 15.70 6.03
CA LEU A 133 -11.14 14.92 5.03
C LEU A 133 -11.69 15.79 3.90
N ILE A 134 -12.24 16.97 4.23
CA ILE A 134 -12.72 17.90 3.19
C ILE A 134 -11.56 18.35 2.30
N ILE A 135 -10.41 18.69 2.87
CA ILE A 135 -9.22 19.09 2.10
C ILE A 135 -8.77 17.96 1.17
N ILE A 136 -8.71 16.73 1.67
CA ILE A 136 -8.31 15.56 0.87
C ILE A 136 -9.33 15.27 -0.24
N LEU A 137 -10.62 15.40 0.03
CA LEU A 137 -11.65 15.22 -1.00
C LEU A 137 -11.59 16.29 -2.08
N VAL A 138 -11.32 17.54 -1.71
CA VAL A 138 -11.07 18.62 -2.67
C VAL A 138 -9.82 18.33 -3.50
N TYR A 139 -8.76 17.84 -2.87
CA TYR A 139 -7.56 17.38 -3.58
C TYR A 139 -7.88 16.25 -4.57
N TYR A 140 -8.66 15.24 -4.18
CA TYR A 140 -9.07 14.16 -5.09
C TYR A 140 -9.84 14.69 -6.29
N PHE A 141 -10.76 15.64 -6.04
CA PHE A 141 -11.52 16.27 -7.11
C PHE A 141 -10.61 17.00 -8.10
N ILE A 142 -9.67 17.81 -7.60
CA ILE A 142 -8.70 18.55 -8.43
C ILE A 142 -7.79 17.56 -9.17
N ALA A 143 -7.29 16.52 -8.49
CA ALA A 143 -6.40 15.52 -9.07
C ALA A 143 -7.04 14.75 -10.24
N THR A 144 -8.37 14.64 -10.27
CA THR A 144 -9.08 14.02 -11.39
C THR A 144 -8.90 14.76 -12.72
N PHE A 145 -8.63 16.07 -12.68
CA PHE A 145 -8.42 16.89 -13.87
C PHE A 145 -6.95 17.06 -14.27
N ILE A 146 -6.02 16.61 -13.44
CA ILE A 146 -4.57 16.75 -13.70
C ILE A 146 -4.10 15.46 -14.38
N SER A 147 -3.35 15.59 -15.47
CA SER A 147 -2.73 14.45 -16.13
C SER A 147 -1.71 13.78 -15.19
N ILE A 148 -1.87 12.47 -15.00
CA ILE A 148 -1.02 11.66 -14.11
C ILE A 148 0.45 11.77 -14.49
N ASP A 149 0.77 11.82 -15.78
CA ASP A 149 2.16 11.86 -16.29
C ASP A 149 2.96 13.07 -15.83
N ALA A 150 2.31 14.23 -15.73
CA ALA A 150 2.98 15.46 -15.26
C ALA A 150 3.38 15.39 -13.79
N VAL A 151 2.57 14.70 -12.96
CA VAL A 151 2.79 14.52 -11.53
C VAL A 151 3.80 13.38 -11.29
N ILE A 152 3.58 12.21 -11.91
CA ILE A 152 4.45 11.03 -11.77
C ILE A 152 5.88 11.35 -12.20
N GLY A 153 6.05 12.04 -13.33
CA GLY A 153 7.39 12.30 -13.87
C GLY A 153 8.27 13.23 -13.00
N LYS A 154 7.67 14.12 -12.21
CA LYS A 154 8.41 15.15 -11.46
C LYS A 154 8.36 14.98 -9.95
N ILE A 155 7.20 14.62 -9.40
CA ILE A 155 6.96 14.63 -7.95
C ILE A 155 7.24 13.26 -7.33
N TYR A 156 6.88 12.19 -7.99
CA TYR A 156 7.08 10.83 -7.47
C TYR A 156 8.54 10.48 -7.12
N PRO A 157 9.55 10.84 -7.93
CA PRO A 157 10.94 10.55 -7.54
C PRO A 157 11.35 11.19 -6.22
N ILE A 158 10.85 12.39 -5.92
CA ILE A 158 11.13 13.08 -4.66
C ILE A 158 10.52 12.32 -3.47
N PHE A 159 9.26 11.95 -3.59
CA PHE A 159 8.60 11.14 -2.54
C PHE A 159 9.25 9.77 -2.36
N GLY A 160 9.70 9.12 -3.44
CA GLY A 160 10.43 7.86 -3.37
C GLY A 160 11.74 7.98 -2.58
N ILE A 161 12.49 9.03 -2.81
CA ILE A 161 13.72 9.32 -2.05
C ILE A 161 13.40 9.61 -0.58
N CYS A 162 12.38 10.43 -0.30
CA CYS A 162 11.93 10.70 1.07
C CYS A 162 11.53 9.40 1.80
N LEU A 163 10.83 8.50 1.12
CA LEU A 163 10.45 7.21 1.67
C LEU A 163 11.68 6.35 2.02
N ILE A 164 12.67 6.30 1.15
CA ILE A 164 13.92 5.56 1.42
C ILE A 164 14.66 6.16 2.61
N ILE A 165 14.77 7.49 2.68
CA ILE A 165 15.40 8.18 3.82
C ILE A 165 14.67 7.87 5.11
N MET A 166 13.34 7.91 5.09
CA MET A 166 12.50 7.55 6.24
C MET A 166 12.73 6.10 6.68
N ALA A 167 12.74 5.16 5.74
CA ALA A 167 12.96 3.74 6.03
C ALA A 167 14.34 3.50 6.66
N VAL A 168 15.39 4.10 6.07
CA VAL A 168 16.74 4.02 6.63
C VAL A 168 16.81 4.67 8.01
N GLY A 169 16.19 5.84 8.19
CA GLY A 169 16.14 6.53 9.49
C GLY A 169 15.47 5.70 10.58
N VAL A 170 14.35 5.04 10.27
CA VAL A 170 13.66 4.13 11.21
C VAL A 170 14.54 2.93 11.55
N ILE A 171 15.17 2.29 10.56
CA ILE A 171 16.08 1.16 10.77
C ILE A 171 17.23 1.58 11.69
N VAL A 172 17.91 2.67 11.37
CA VAL A 172 19.01 3.19 12.19
C VAL A 172 18.52 3.52 13.60
N GLY A 173 17.36 4.17 13.74
CA GLY A 173 16.78 4.50 15.05
C GLY A 173 16.49 3.28 15.91
N ILE A 174 15.98 2.20 15.32
CA ILE A 174 15.71 0.93 16.04
C ILE A 174 17.02 0.29 16.51
N PHE A 175 18.04 0.22 15.66
CA PHE A 175 19.29 -0.47 16.00
C PHE A 175 20.24 0.36 16.88
N THR A 176 20.12 1.68 16.88
CA THR A 176 20.97 2.54 17.72
C THR A 176 20.40 2.84 19.09
N ASN A 177 19.10 2.68 19.27
CA ASN A 177 18.46 2.97 20.56
C ASN A 177 18.33 1.69 21.41
N PRO A 178 19.04 1.59 22.55
CA PRO A 178 19.00 0.41 23.40
C PRO A 178 17.63 0.15 24.07
N ALA A 179 16.71 1.10 24.00
CA ALA A 179 15.35 0.90 24.50
C ALA A 179 14.52 -0.02 23.59
N TYR A 180 14.92 -0.19 22.35
CA TYR A 180 14.21 -1.04 21.39
C TYR A 180 14.93 -2.37 21.26
N THR A 181 14.36 -3.42 21.86
CA THR A 181 14.85 -4.79 21.73
C THR A 181 13.92 -5.59 20.86
N ILE A 182 14.45 -6.19 19.80
CA ILE A 182 13.68 -7.14 18.99
C ILE A 182 13.78 -8.50 19.67
N PRO A 183 12.68 -9.10 20.15
CA PRO A 183 12.73 -10.39 20.81
C PRO A 183 13.15 -11.49 19.83
N GLU A 184 13.89 -12.49 20.33
CA GLU A 184 14.33 -13.63 19.52
C GLU A 184 13.14 -14.48 19.08
N ILE A 185 13.13 -14.87 17.82
CA ILE A 185 12.02 -15.65 17.24
C ILE A 185 11.90 -17.03 17.87
N TRP A 186 13.05 -17.62 18.25
CA TRP A 186 13.10 -18.98 18.79
C TRP A 186 12.43 -19.13 20.15
N ASP A 187 12.37 -18.03 20.91
CA ASP A 187 11.76 -18.00 22.23
C ASP A 187 10.31 -17.52 22.22
N HIS A 188 9.86 -16.96 21.07
CA HIS A 188 8.56 -16.27 20.96
C HIS A 188 7.79 -16.69 19.72
N PHE A 189 7.51 -17.98 19.57
CA PHE A 189 6.60 -18.48 18.51
C PHE A 189 5.11 -18.26 18.80
N GLY A 190 4.75 -17.89 20.02
CA GLY A 190 3.38 -17.57 20.42
C GLY A 190 2.95 -16.15 20.04
N SER A 191 1.66 -15.87 20.18
CA SER A 191 1.14 -14.51 20.02
C SER A 191 1.58 -13.61 21.17
N MET A 192 2.23 -12.50 20.84
CA MET A 192 2.57 -11.43 21.79
C MET A 192 1.55 -10.28 21.73
N HIS A 193 0.45 -10.45 20.98
CA HIS A 193 -0.53 -9.39 20.79
C HIS A 193 -1.15 -8.95 22.12
N PRO A 194 -1.18 -7.64 22.44
CA PRO A 194 -1.64 -7.13 23.75
C PRO A 194 -3.06 -7.55 24.14
N SER A 195 -3.95 -7.72 23.16
CA SER A 195 -5.33 -8.18 23.37
C SER A 195 -5.50 -9.70 23.26
N GLY A 196 -4.41 -10.49 23.23
CA GLY A 196 -4.48 -11.94 23.12
C GLY A 196 -5.02 -12.46 21.79
N THR A 197 -5.04 -11.63 20.75
CA THR A 197 -5.53 -12.01 19.42
C THR A 197 -4.69 -13.16 18.86
N PRO A 198 -5.30 -14.25 18.36
CA PRO A 198 -4.54 -15.39 17.85
C PRO A 198 -3.76 -15.03 16.58
N ILE A 199 -2.62 -15.71 16.38
CA ILE A 199 -1.81 -15.60 15.18
C ILE A 199 -2.61 -16.07 13.96
N TRP A 200 -3.25 -17.22 14.11
CA TRP A 200 -3.99 -17.85 13.03
C TRP A 200 -5.18 -16.98 12.59
N SER A 201 -5.28 -16.73 11.33
CA SER A 201 -6.20 -15.86 10.60
C SER A 201 -5.90 -14.37 10.70
N PHE A 202 -5.79 -13.76 11.88
CA PHE A 202 -5.71 -12.30 12.03
C PHE A 202 -4.38 -11.72 11.55
N MET A 203 -3.26 -12.25 12.02
CA MET A 203 -1.94 -11.82 11.57
C MET A 203 -1.77 -12.02 10.06
N PHE A 204 -2.18 -13.18 9.56
CA PHE A 204 -2.04 -13.49 8.13
C PHE A 204 -2.84 -12.52 7.25
N ILE A 205 -4.09 -12.20 7.62
CA ILE A 205 -4.93 -11.25 6.87
C ILE A 205 -4.34 -9.84 6.93
N THR A 206 -3.91 -9.40 8.11
CA THR A 206 -3.37 -8.06 8.31
C THR A 206 -2.11 -7.83 7.48
N VAL A 207 -1.18 -8.80 7.48
CA VAL A 207 0.06 -8.70 6.71
C VAL A 207 -0.19 -8.96 5.22
N ALA A 208 -1.10 -9.85 4.86
CA ALA A 208 -1.45 -10.14 3.48
C ALA A 208 -2.02 -8.91 2.75
N CYS A 209 -2.70 -8.01 3.46
CA CYS A 209 -3.13 -6.73 2.91
C CYS A 209 -1.96 -5.93 2.30
N GLY A 210 -0.77 -6.04 2.88
CA GLY A 210 0.45 -5.44 2.33
C GLY A 210 1.06 -6.21 1.16
N ALA A 211 1.03 -7.54 1.24
CA ALA A 211 1.64 -8.41 0.23
C ALA A 211 0.85 -8.47 -1.09
N ILE A 212 -0.47 -8.25 -1.03
CA ILE A 212 -1.39 -8.36 -2.18
C ILE A 212 -2.18 -7.05 -2.33
N SER A 213 -1.52 -5.92 -2.23
CA SER A 213 -2.21 -4.61 -2.28
C SER A 213 -2.81 -4.28 -3.65
N GLY A 214 -2.28 -4.87 -4.73
CA GLY A 214 -2.86 -4.76 -6.07
C GLY A 214 -2.80 -3.37 -6.71
N PHE A 215 -1.93 -2.49 -6.23
CA PHE A 215 -1.71 -1.15 -6.81
C PHE A 215 -0.59 -1.08 -7.84
N HIS A 216 -0.07 -2.18 -8.25
CA HIS A 216 1.04 -2.30 -9.21
C HIS A 216 0.72 -3.22 -10.37
#